data_c554dc6590d4efb6b0c2d4e1c52f553b
#
_entry.id   c554dc6590d4efb6b0c2d4e1c52f553b
#
_cell.length_a   1.000
_cell.length_b   1.000
_cell.length_c   1.000
_cell.angle_alpha   90.00
_cell.angle_beta   90.00
_cell.angle_gamma   90.00
#
_symmetry.space_group_name_H-M   'P 1'
#
loop_
_entity.id
_entity.type
_entity.pdbx_description
1 polymer ?
#
loop_
_entity_poly.entity_id
_entity_poly.type
_entity_poly.pdbx_seq_one_letter_code
_entity_poly.pdbx_strand_id
1 'polypeptide(L)'
;MRALFATLFVFVSFIHGASPQVDWLFPIGAQRGSEALAQIGGKYNWPLKVWSESDGIKFLPEKEKKGFYRINIEKSVTPGPYLIRFHDNNGSAQPRVFFVGKAVDVPEKEPNNEMFKPQVVTNLPAVIHGKFGKSGDVDSYQFSLKKGQTLVAHMDAYTAGVSMDALMLLRDKRGVKLAFNHDAHSLDPRLIWRCSRDGDYVLQMACFKFPANSSSSFDGGADRIYRVTLTNGPWVRHAWPGSLAKGESAKIKLVGQNIGNHEVTVAASKEEKVVLPVEAANGPLRLSVLEQAQIIEKEPNDNNETANLIKFPVTVSARIDKPGDMDCYAFEARKGGKYRFDIDSFKDGFLLDSQLSLADDSGKELLSNDDFDKKRDPLLNWAAPADGRYIIRVRSLLNKGGMEFFYRLHLTRPQPSFNATVPNPQFDLNAGTTNEVKVAVNYLDGYKGKLTITAENLPKGIFAPSVAQEKKGTAVLKIVANQDAPPFSGPLSLLIGPAGEESNRKKITCALTSSGVNNGVPQGFPDYVIPETSHLWITVLGPKKVEKKVEKSVEN
;
A
#
# COMPACT_ATOMS: atom_id res chain seq x y z
N MET A 1 -4.23 43.72 -64.66
CA MET A 1 -4.91 43.36 -63.38
C MET A 1 -4.53 41.97 -62.98
N ARG A 2 -3.63 41.84 -62.01
CA ARG A 2 -3.29 40.55 -61.41
C ARG A 2 -3.97 40.47 -60.01
N ALA A 3 -4.93 39.59 -59.85
CA ALA A 3 -5.60 39.39 -58.58
C ALA A 3 -4.66 38.62 -57.64
N LEU A 4 -4.31 39.25 -56.51
CA LEU A 4 -3.56 38.60 -55.42
C LEU A 4 -4.58 37.85 -54.56
N PHE A 5 -4.52 36.52 -54.58
CA PHE A 5 -5.25 35.70 -53.59
C PHE A 5 -4.42 35.65 -52.29
N ALA A 6 -4.89 36.33 -51.25
CA ALA A 6 -4.35 36.21 -49.92
C ALA A 6 -4.94 34.96 -49.26
N THR A 7 -4.12 33.94 -49.04
CA THR A 7 -4.50 32.74 -48.27
C THR A 7 -4.44 33.06 -46.79
N LEU A 8 -5.58 33.11 -46.14
CA LEU A 8 -5.69 33.34 -44.69
C LEU A 8 -5.31 32.07 -43.94
N PHE A 9 -4.15 32.05 -43.32
CA PHE A 9 -3.78 31.00 -42.38
C PHE A 9 -4.36 31.33 -41.00
N VAL A 10 -5.40 30.59 -40.58
CA VAL A 10 -5.96 30.67 -39.23
C VAL A 10 -5.12 29.79 -38.33
N PHE A 11 -4.24 30.38 -37.52
CA PHE A 11 -3.58 29.68 -36.42
C PHE A 11 -4.58 29.49 -35.27
N VAL A 12 -5.08 28.30 -35.09
CA VAL A 12 -5.93 27.94 -33.95
C VAL A 12 -5.03 27.50 -32.80
N SER A 13 -4.80 28.39 -31.84
CA SER A 13 -4.12 28.05 -30.60
C SER A 13 -5.10 27.36 -29.64
N PHE A 14 -4.80 26.16 -29.26
CA PHE A 14 -5.64 25.34 -28.37
C PHE A 14 -5.11 25.41 -26.94
N ILE A 15 -5.80 26.13 -26.08
CA ILE A 15 -5.47 26.18 -24.65
C ILE A 15 -6.41 25.23 -23.93
N HIS A 16 -5.93 24.00 -23.62
CA HIS A 16 -6.49 23.19 -22.53
C HIS A 16 -5.76 23.59 -21.26
N GLY A 17 -6.48 23.72 -20.14
CA GLY A 17 -5.85 23.87 -18.84
C GLY A 17 -4.99 22.62 -18.54
N ALA A 18 -3.87 22.81 -17.86
CA ALA A 18 -3.05 21.68 -17.40
C ALA A 18 -3.83 20.83 -16.38
N SER A 19 -3.62 19.52 -16.41
CA SER A 19 -4.16 18.61 -15.39
C SER A 19 -3.73 19.07 -13.99
N PRO A 20 -4.60 18.96 -12.98
CA PRO A 20 -4.26 19.38 -11.63
C PRO A 20 -3.11 18.54 -11.07
N GLN A 21 -2.18 19.22 -10.43
CA GLN A 21 -1.08 18.60 -9.69
C GLN A 21 -1.30 18.88 -8.20
N VAL A 22 -1.53 17.82 -7.42
CA VAL A 22 -1.63 17.88 -5.96
C VAL A 22 -0.41 17.18 -5.38
N ASP A 23 0.52 17.98 -4.83
CA ASP A 23 1.80 17.45 -4.34
C ASP A 23 1.68 16.87 -2.94
N TRP A 24 0.79 17.42 -2.12
CA TRP A 24 0.56 16.98 -0.75
C TRP A 24 -0.87 17.23 -0.27
N LEU A 25 -1.28 16.46 0.75
CA LEU A 25 -2.54 16.59 1.50
C LEU A 25 -2.19 16.60 3.00
N PHE A 26 -2.67 17.58 3.77
CA PHE A 26 -2.50 17.66 5.22
C PHE A 26 -3.80 17.98 5.94
N PRO A 27 -4.16 17.25 7.00
CA PRO A 27 -3.53 16.01 7.46
C PRO A 27 -3.78 14.85 6.49
N ILE A 28 -2.93 13.81 6.57
CA ILE A 28 -3.08 12.58 5.79
C ILE A 28 -4.03 11.57 6.44
N GLY A 29 -4.88 12.01 7.35
CA GLY A 29 -5.87 11.17 8.01
C GLY A 29 -6.71 11.93 9.01
N ALA A 30 -7.78 11.28 9.50
CA ALA A 30 -8.60 11.80 10.57
C ALA A 30 -9.39 10.67 11.29
N GLN A 31 -9.96 10.99 12.46
CA GLN A 31 -10.78 10.07 13.24
C GLN A 31 -12.11 9.80 12.55
N ARG A 32 -12.57 8.55 12.53
CA ARG A 32 -13.91 8.21 12.03
C ARG A 32 -15.01 8.86 12.87
N GLY A 33 -16.09 9.28 12.23
CA GLY A 33 -17.21 9.95 12.87
C GLY A 33 -16.88 11.38 13.29
N SER A 34 -15.86 11.99 12.73
CA SER A 34 -15.45 13.38 13.00
C SER A 34 -15.51 14.26 11.76
N GLU A 35 -15.40 15.55 11.99
CA GLU A 35 -15.07 16.55 10.97
C GLU A 35 -13.61 17.00 11.15
N ALA A 36 -12.91 17.19 10.04
CA ALA A 36 -11.55 17.71 10.02
C ALA A 36 -11.39 18.77 8.93
N LEU A 37 -10.43 19.67 9.10
CA LEU A 37 -10.02 20.60 8.06
C LEU A 37 -8.73 20.10 7.43
N ALA A 38 -8.75 19.91 6.10
CA ALA A 38 -7.56 19.54 5.36
C ALA A 38 -7.15 20.61 4.38
N GLN A 39 -5.86 20.62 4.06
CA GLN A 39 -5.25 21.50 3.08
C GLN A 39 -4.50 20.67 2.04
N ILE A 40 -4.57 21.09 0.78
CA ILE A 40 -3.75 20.55 -0.31
C ILE A 40 -2.78 21.61 -0.84
N GLY A 41 -1.62 21.15 -1.31
CA GLY A 41 -0.68 22.00 -2.04
C GLY A 41 -0.34 21.42 -3.39
N GLY A 42 0.07 22.32 -4.31
CA GLY A 42 0.39 21.96 -5.67
C GLY A 42 -0.07 23.02 -6.67
N LYS A 43 -0.21 22.61 -7.95
CA LYS A 43 -0.64 23.48 -9.05
C LYS A 43 -2.00 23.03 -9.57
N TYR A 44 -3.04 23.83 -9.34
CA TYR A 44 -4.41 23.48 -9.72
C TYR A 44 -5.32 24.69 -9.80
N ASN A 45 -6.41 24.55 -10.53
CA ASN A 45 -7.54 25.46 -10.50
C ASN A 45 -8.46 25.12 -9.32
N TRP A 46 -8.94 26.13 -8.63
CA TRP A 46 -9.82 25.94 -7.47
C TRP A 46 -11.28 26.18 -7.85
N PRO A 47 -12.25 25.40 -7.32
CA PRO A 47 -12.08 24.19 -6.50
C PRO A 47 -11.88 22.92 -7.33
N LEU A 48 -11.16 21.92 -6.79
CA LEU A 48 -11.11 20.58 -7.35
C LEU A 48 -12.26 19.74 -6.79
N LYS A 49 -12.79 18.83 -7.60
CA LYS A 49 -13.65 17.73 -7.16
C LYS A 49 -12.78 16.64 -6.51
N VAL A 50 -13.39 15.88 -5.61
CA VAL A 50 -12.67 14.82 -4.91
C VAL A 50 -13.44 13.52 -5.05
N TRP A 51 -12.76 12.49 -5.51
CA TRP A 51 -13.20 11.12 -5.44
C TRP A 51 -12.54 10.44 -4.23
N SER A 52 -13.30 9.65 -3.51
CA SER A 52 -12.83 8.81 -2.41
C SER A 52 -13.18 7.35 -2.67
N GLU A 53 -12.29 6.44 -2.29
CA GLU A 53 -12.53 5.00 -2.34
C GLU A 53 -13.70 4.54 -1.45
N SER A 54 -14.10 5.37 -0.47
CA SER A 54 -15.26 5.14 0.40
C SER A 54 -16.24 6.30 0.30
N ASP A 55 -17.52 6.00 0.06
CA ASP A 55 -18.60 7.00 0.04
C ASP A 55 -18.81 7.70 1.38
N GLY A 56 -18.39 7.08 2.48
CA GLY A 56 -18.45 7.64 3.83
C GLY A 56 -17.34 8.69 4.13
N ILE A 57 -16.43 8.96 3.18
CA ILE A 57 -15.38 9.99 3.31
C ILE A 57 -15.64 11.09 2.28
N LYS A 58 -16.05 12.27 2.75
CA LYS A 58 -16.44 13.38 1.89
C LYS A 58 -15.54 14.58 2.10
N PHE A 59 -14.97 15.11 1.03
CA PHE A 59 -14.18 16.34 1.00
C PHE A 59 -15.03 17.46 0.40
N LEU A 60 -15.37 18.45 1.19
CA LEU A 60 -16.16 19.60 0.80
C LEU A 60 -15.24 20.83 0.70
N PRO A 61 -15.09 21.45 -0.50
CA PRO A 61 -14.18 22.58 -0.65
C PRO A 61 -14.68 23.79 0.14
N GLU A 62 -13.78 24.44 0.88
CA GLU A 62 -14.05 25.72 1.54
C GLU A 62 -14.04 26.84 0.48
N LYS A 63 -15.20 27.48 0.25
CA LYS A 63 -15.40 28.41 -0.86
C LYS A 63 -14.45 29.60 -0.82
N GLU A 64 -14.20 30.15 0.35
CA GLU A 64 -13.41 31.38 0.55
C GLU A 64 -11.92 31.09 0.83
N LYS A 65 -11.54 29.82 0.97
CA LYS A 65 -10.18 29.43 1.33
C LYS A 65 -9.61 28.42 0.34
N LYS A 66 -8.90 28.94 -0.67
CA LYS A 66 -8.29 28.10 -1.71
C LYS A 66 -7.41 27.01 -1.11
N GLY A 67 -7.60 25.76 -1.57
CA GLY A 67 -6.84 24.58 -1.15
C GLY A 67 -7.33 23.93 0.14
N PHE A 68 -8.39 24.43 0.78
CA PHE A 68 -8.92 23.86 1.99
C PHE A 68 -10.22 23.08 1.77
N TYR A 69 -10.32 21.95 2.45
CA TYR A 69 -11.51 21.08 2.44
C TYR A 69 -11.95 20.78 3.85
N ARG A 70 -13.25 20.85 4.09
CA ARG A 70 -13.87 20.21 5.25
C ARG A 70 -14.06 18.74 4.92
N ILE A 71 -13.51 17.87 5.76
CA ILE A 71 -13.64 16.42 5.59
C ILE A 71 -14.66 15.92 6.60
N ASN A 72 -15.68 15.20 6.11
CA ASN A 72 -16.65 14.52 6.95
C ASN A 72 -16.43 13.02 6.80
N ILE A 73 -16.23 12.31 7.92
CA ILE A 73 -16.03 10.87 7.97
C ILE A 73 -17.15 10.23 8.77
N GLU A 74 -17.90 9.35 8.12
CA GLU A 74 -18.97 8.63 8.79
C GLU A 74 -18.45 7.63 9.84
N LYS A 75 -19.24 7.40 10.90
CA LYS A 75 -18.90 6.41 11.94
C LYS A 75 -18.86 4.97 11.42
N SER A 76 -19.53 4.69 10.31
CA SER A 76 -19.55 3.40 9.63
C SER A 76 -18.28 3.06 8.87
N VAL A 77 -17.44 4.06 8.54
CA VAL A 77 -16.21 3.84 7.79
C VAL A 77 -15.26 2.96 8.60
N THR A 78 -14.82 1.87 7.99
CA THR A 78 -13.83 0.96 8.59
C THR A 78 -12.48 1.68 8.71
N PRO A 79 -11.82 1.67 9.87
CA PRO A 79 -10.47 2.22 9.98
C PRO A 79 -9.48 1.58 9.02
N GLY A 80 -8.57 2.39 8.49
CA GLY A 80 -7.56 1.94 7.52
C GLY A 80 -7.19 3.02 6.51
N PRO A 81 -6.29 2.70 5.56
CA PRO A 81 -5.93 3.57 4.46
C PRO A 81 -6.96 3.52 3.34
N TYR A 82 -7.18 4.66 2.70
CA TYR A 82 -8.08 4.87 1.55
C TYR A 82 -7.39 5.71 0.49
N LEU A 83 -7.71 5.49 -0.78
CA LEU A 83 -7.27 6.35 -1.86
C LEU A 83 -8.23 7.52 -2.05
N ILE A 84 -7.64 8.72 -2.18
CA ILE A 84 -8.34 9.98 -2.47
C ILE A 84 -7.75 10.53 -3.77
N ARG A 85 -8.60 10.98 -4.68
CA ARG A 85 -8.19 11.57 -5.96
C ARG A 85 -8.83 12.93 -6.17
N PHE A 86 -7.99 13.93 -6.44
CA PHE A 86 -8.40 15.29 -6.78
C PHE A 86 -8.45 15.43 -8.29
N HIS A 87 -9.52 16.00 -8.83
CA HIS A 87 -9.71 16.11 -10.26
C HIS A 87 -10.57 17.31 -10.66
N ASP A 88 -10.47 17.72 -11.91
CA ASP A 88 -11.35 18.65 -12.57
C ASP A 88 -11.65 18.20 -14.03
N ASN A 89 -12.18 19.10 -14.86
CA ASN A 89 -12.46 18.77 -16.26
C ASN A 89 -11.20 18.71 -17.14
N ASN A 90 -10.03 19.13 -16.64
CA ASN A 90 -8.77 19.11 -17.37
C ASN A 90 -7.92 17.87 -17.02
N GLY A 91 -8.28 17.12 -15.97
CA GLY A 91 -7.53 15.94 -15.58
C GLY A 91 -7.71 15.55 -14.13
N SER A 92 -6.87 14.63 -13.70
CA SER A 92 -6.78 14.22 -12.29
C SER A 92 -5.35 14.27 -11.79
N ALA A 93 -5.19 14.51 -10.48
CA ALA A 93 -3.92 14.33 -9.80
C ALA A 93 -3.67 12.83 -9.53
N GLN A 94 -2.43 12.48 -9.19
CA GLN A 94 -2.11 11.14 -8.65
C GLN A 94 -2.89 10.90 -7.37
N PRO A 95 -3.34 9.66 -7.11
CA PRO A 95 -4.08 9.34 -5.89
C PRO A 95 -3.20 9.58 -4.65
N ARG A 96 -3.83 10.00 -3.56
CA ARG A 96 -3.22 10.20 -2.26
C ARG A 96 -3.80 9.23 -1.25
N VAL A 97 -2.96 8.75 -0.34
CA VAL A 97 -3.40 7.94 0.79
C VAL A 97 -3.98 8.84 1.87
N PHE A 98 -5.12 8.43 2.42
CA PHE A 98 -5.77 9.07 3.56
C PHE A 98 -6.17 8.01 4.58
N PHE A 99 -5.76 8.18 5.84
CA PHE A 99 -6.03 7.23 6.90
C PHE A 99 -7.28 7.59 7.70
N VAL A 100 -8.16 6.62 7.89
CA VAL A 100 -9.24 6.73 8.87
C VAL A 100 -8.83 6.00 10.14
N GLY A 101 -8.78 6.72 11.25
CA GLY A 101 -8.39 6.19 12.57
C GLY A 101 -9.56 6.06 13.55
N LYS A 102 -9.28 5.45 14.72
CA LYS A 102 -10.22 5.42 15.88
C LYS A 102 -9.78 6.35 17.00
N ALA A 103 -8.48 6.51 17.19
CA ALA A 103 -7.93 7.34 18.26
C ALA A 103 -8.15 8.84 18.00
N VAL A 104 -8.11 9.62 19.04
CA VAL A 104 -8.32 11.07 18.98
C VAL A 104 -7.17 11.74 18.22
N ASP A 105 -7.51 12.61 17.28
CA ASP A 105 -6.54 13.41 16.54
C ASP A 105 -5.98 14.55 17.40
N VAL A 106 -4.67 14.70 17.35
CA VAL A 106 -3.93 15.77 18.02
C VAL A 106 -3.18 16.55 16.94
N PRO A 107 -3.69 17.71 16.51
CA PRO A 107 -2.95 18.56 15.58
C PRO A 107 -1.70 19.12 16.25
N GLU A 108 -0.64 19.19 15.48
CA GLU A 108 0.58 19.87 15.87
C GLU A 108 0.33 21.33 16.23
N LYS A 109 1.08 21.80 17.21
CA LYS A 109 1.13 23.20 17.65
C LYS A 109 2.56 23.65 17.79
N GLU A 110 2.96 24.53 16.92
CA GLU A 110 4.26 25.17 16.93
C GLU A 110 4.31 26.41 17.85
N PRO A 111 5.46 26.75 18.48
CA PRO A 111 6.74 25.98 18.38
C PRO A 111 6.80 24.82 19.36
N ASN A 112 7.32 23.65 18.90
CA ASN A 112 7.50 22.43 19.69
C ASN A 112 8.89 21.78 19.52
N ASN A 113 9.86 22.54 18.96
CA ASN A 113 11.17 22.05 18.60
C ASN A 113 12.06 21.67 19.80
N GLU A 114 11.85 22.33 20.95
CA GLU A 114 12.70 22.15 22.11
C GLU A 114 12.22 20.98 22.98
N MET A 115 13.14 20.08 23.32
CA MET A 115 12.84 18.94 24.18
C MET A 115 12.23 19.33 25.53
N PHE A 116 12.61 20.50 26.09
CA PHE A 116 12.15 20.97 27.38
C PHE A 116 10.91 21.87 27.30
N LYS A 117 10.41 22.11 26.09
CA LYS A 117 9.15 22.82 25.79
C LYS A 117 8.30 22.05 24.78
N PRO A 118 8.08 20.76 25.01
CA PRO A 118 7.34 19.93 24.07
C PRO A 118 5.85 20.24 24.07
N GLN A 119 5.17 19.92 22.99
CA GLN A 119 3.70 19.87 22.99
C GLN A 119 3.23 18.71 23.87
N VAL A 120 2.28 18.96 24.77
CA VAL A 120 1.75 17.93 25.67
C VAL A 120 0.60 17.16 25.00
N VAL A 121 0.71 15.84 24.95
CA VAL A 121 -0.34 14.90 24.57
C VAL A 121 -0.93 14.30 25.85
N THR A 122 -2.12 14.74 26.21
CA THR A 122 -2.72 14.46 27.53
C THR A 122 -3.22 13.03 27.68
N ASN A 123 -3.73 12.43 26.61
CA ASN A 123 -4.37 11.12 26.64
C ASN A 123 -3.80 10.19 25.55
N LEU A 124 -3.63 8.91 25.88
CA LEU A 124 -3.33 7.85 24.92
C LEU A 124 -4.49 6.84 24.89
N PRO A 125 -4.84 6.26 23.73
CA PRO A 125 -4.20 6.42 22.42
C PRO A 125 -4.53 7.76 21.77
N ALA A 126 -3.57 8.31 21.02
CA ALA A 126 -3.69 9.54 20.24
C ALA A 126 -3.04 9.39 18.86
N VAL A 127 -3.51 10.18 17.91
CA VAL A 127 -2.90 10.31 16.59
C VAL A 127 -2.45 11.75 16.39
N ILE A 128 -1.15 11.97 16.29
CA ILE A 128 -0.56 13.27 16.02
C ILE A 128 -0.49 13.47 14.51
N HIS A 129 -0.94 14.64 14.05
CA HIS A 129 -0.78 15.08 12.67
C HIS A 129 0.11 16.32 12.66
N GLY A 130 1.26 16.23 12.01
CA GLY A 130 2.24 17.31 11.97
C GLY A 130 3.01 17.39 10.66
N LYS A 131 3.92 18.36 10.60
CA LYS A 131 4.81 18.63 9.50
C LYS A 131 6.17 19.06 10.03
N PHE A 132 7.23 18.54 9.45
CA PHE A 132 8.54 19.19 9.60
C PHE A 132 8.55 20.44 8.70
N GLY A 133 8.15 21.58 9.25
CA GLY A 133 7.77 22.76 8.47
C GLY A 133 8.93 23.46 7.76
N LYS A 134 10.18 23.29 8.23
CA LYS A 134 11.39 23.91 7.70
C LYS A 134 12.61 23.01 7.90
N SER A 135 13.67 23.27 7.16
CA SER A 135 14.96 22.59 7.36
C SER A 135 15.45 22.73 8.80
N GLY A 136 15.89 21.64 9.39
CA GLY A 136 16.36 21.55 10.78
C GLY A 136 15.24 21.43 11.82
N ASP A 137 14.00 21.20 11.38
CA ASP A 137 12.85 21.02 12.26
C ASP A 137 12.93 19.74 13.07
N VAL A 138 12.51 19.83 14.34
CA VAL A 138 12.50 18.72 15.30
C VAL A 138 11.25 18.85 16.16
N ASP A 139 10.33 17.94 16.05
CA ASP A 139 9.08 18.00 16.80
C ASP A 139 9.16 17.17 18.07
N SER A 140 8.76 17.76 19.18
CA SER A 140 8.83 17.17 20.51
C SER A 140 7.44 17.07 21.14
N TYR A 141 7.05 15.85 21.57
CA TYR A 141 5.76 15.56 22.18
C TYR A 141 5.93 14.87 23.53
N GLN A 142 5.36 15.45 24.58
CA GLN A 142 5.39 14.88 25.93
C GLN A 142 4.09 14.12 26.23
N PHE A 143 4.22 12.98 26.87
CA PHE A 143 3.11 12.15 27.37
C PHE A 143 3.53 11.41 28.64
N SER A 144 2.55 10.93 29.40
CA SER A 144 2.78 10.20 30.67
C SER A 144 2.56 8.70 30.49
N LEU A 145 3.43 7.90 31.13
CA LEU A 145 3.30 6.44 31.19
C LEU A 145 3.48 5.94 32.62
N LYS A 146 2.84 4.80 32.93
CA LYS A 146 3.02 4.04 34.16
C LYS A 146 4.04 2.91 33.98
N LYS A 147 4.75 2.56 35.05
CA LYS A 147 5.66 1.41 35.09
C LYS A 147 4.95 0.15 34.57
N GLY A 148 5.62 -0.56 33.68
CA GLY A 148 5.13 -1.80 33.08
C GLY A 148 4.26 -1.62 31.83
N GLN A 149 3.76 -0.42 31.53
CA GLN A 149 3.08 -0.14 30.26
C GLN A 149 4.06 -0.24 29.10
N THR A 150 3.60 -0.74 27.96
CA THR A 150 4.36 -0.73 26.70
C THR A 150 3.84 0.37 25.80
N LEU A 151 4.71 1.31 25.48
CA LEU A 151 4.45 2.32 24.45
C LEU A 151 4.64 1.69 23.07
N VAL A 152 3.72 1.97 22.15
CA VAL A 152 3.94 1.86 20.70
C VAL A 152 3.79 3.26 20.11
N ALA A 153 4.83 3.74 19.44
CA ALA A 153 4.83 4.93 18.61
C ALA A 153 5.12 4.53 17.17
N HIS A 154 4.20 4.78 16.25
CA HIS A 154 4.32 4.40 14.85
C HIS A 154 4.00 5.59 13.94
N MET A 155 4.90 5.88 13.01
CA MET A 155 4.72 6.91 12.00
C MET A 155 4.21 6.30 10.69
N ASP A 156 3.29 7.01 10.07
CA ASP A 156 2.87 6.84 8.68
C ASP A 156 3.28 8.11 7.92
N ALA A 157 4.22 8.02 7.02
CA ALA A 157 4.70 9.12 6.19
C ALA A 157 5.20 8.61 4.83
N TYR A 158 6.34 7.94 4.78
CA TYR A 158 6.88 7.36 3.54
C TYR A 158 5.91 6.36 2.92
N THR A 159 5.34 5.47 3.71
CA THR A 159 4.35 4.49 3.27
C THR A 159 3.03 5.12 2.78
N ALA A 160 2.75 6.36 3.18
CA ALA A 160 1.65 7.18 2.67
C ALA A 160 2.01 7.99 1.40
N GLY A 161 3.23 7.86 0.90
CA GLY A 161 3.71 8.57 -0.29
C GLY A 161 4.32 9.94 -0.01
N VAL A 162 4.75 10.21 1.23
CA VAL A 162 5.52 11.40 1.58
C VAL A 162 7.00 11.14 1.39
N SER A 163 7.69 11.96 0.59
CA SER A 163 9.11 11.78 0.26
C SER A 163 10.00 12.26 1.40
N MET A 164 10.07 11.49 2.48
CA MET A 164 10.99 11.75 3.59
C MET A 164 11.44 10.44 4.26
N ASP A 165 12.54 10.51 4.97
CA ASP A 165 13.16 9.44 5.74
C ASP A 165 13.23 9.90 7.20
N ALA A 166 12.29 9.41 8.02
CA ALA A 166 12.06 9.94 9.35
C ALA A 166 12.74 9.13 10.44
N LEU A 167 12.97 9.77 11.58
CA LEU A 167 13.48 9.11 12.79
C LEU A 167 12.63 9.46 14.02
N MET A 168 12.64 8.54 14.99
CA MET A 168 12.03 8.72 16.31
C MET A 168 13.04 8.47 17.41
N LEU A 169 13.02 9.32 18.43
CA LEU A 169 13.89 9.25 19.60
C LEU A 169 13.06 9.46 20.88
N LEU A 170 12.97 8.43 21.70
CA LEU A 170 12.32 8.52 23.02
C LEU A 170 13.31 8.91 24.09
N ARG A 171 12.95 9.89 24.91
CA ARG A 171 13.75 10.40 26.02
C ARG A 171 12.97 10.46 27.33
N ASP A 172 13.68 10.42 28.46
CA ASP A 172 13.13 10.83 29.76
C ASP A 172 13.18 12.38 29.90
N LYS A 173 12.55 12.93 30.94
CA LYS A 173 12.55 14.38 31.24
C LYS A 173 13.94 15.00 31.38
N ARG A 174 14.97 14.23 31.67
CA ARG A 174 16.36 14.68 31.80
C ARG A 174 17.11 14.71 30.47
N GLY A 175 16.49 14.24 29.40
CA GLY A 175 17.08 14.16 28.08
C GLY A 175 17.81 12.84 27.79
N VAL A 176 17.78 11.86 28.70
CA VAL A 176 18.43 10.57 28.50
C VAL A 176 17.69 9.78 27.41
N LYS A 177 18.42 9.34 26.41
CA LYS A 177 17.89 8.46 25.34
C LYS A 177 17.47 7.11 25.91
N LEU A 178 16.23 6.73 25.68
CA LEU A 178 15.63 5.46 26.13
C LEU A 178 15.44 4.49 24.97
N ALA A 179 15.02 4.99 23.81
CA ALA A 179 14.85 4.20 22.60
C ALA A 179 15.05 5.07 21.36
N PHE A 180 15.37 4.42 20.25
CA PHE A 180 15.57 5.05 18.96
C PHE A 180 15.14 4.09 17.86
N ASN A 181 14.48 4.60 16.84
CA ASN A 181 14.22 3.87 15.60
C ASN A 181 14.24 4.85 14.43
N HIS A 182 14.81 4.41 13.33
CA HIS A 182 14.92 5.12 12.08
C HIS A 182 14.09 4.40 11.01
N ASP A 183 14.28 3.09 10.87
CA ASP A 183 13.54 2.22 9.96
C ASP A 183 12.90 1.08 10.77
N ALA A 184 11.60 0.87 10.57
CA ALA A 184 10.94 -0.34 11.08
C ALA A 184 10.87 -1.39 9.97
N HIS A 185 9.80 -1.38 9.19
CA HIS A 185 9.67 -2.25 8.03
C HIS A 185 10.04 -1.53 6.71
N SER A 186 9.75 -0.24 6.62
CA SER A 186 10.15 0.68 5.57
C SER A 186 10.88 1.87 6.20
N LEU A 187 10.97 3.00 5.50
CA LEU A 187 11.54 4.24 6.04
C LEU A 187 10.66 4.91 7.12
N ASP A 188 9.50 4.33 7.47
CA ASP A 188 8.68 4.83 8.57
C ASP A 188 9.10 4.20 9.90
N PRO A 189 9.50 5.00 10.91
CA PRO A 189 9.95 4.49 12.18
C PRO A 189 8.80 3.97 13.07
N ARG A 190 9.10 2.94 13.87
CA ARG A 190 8.22 2.41 14.92
C ARG A 190 9.00 2.09 16.17
N LEU A 191 8.65 2.71 17.29
CA LEU A 191 9.20 2.40 18.60
C LEU A 191 8.23 1.53 19.40
N ILE A 192 8.74 0.45 19.99
CA ILE A 192 8.07 -0.37 21.00
C ILE A 192 8.96 -0.32 22.23
N TRP A 193 8.45 0.24 23.33
CA TRP A 193 9.26 0.42 24.53
C TRP A 193 8.45 0.16 25.80
N ARG A 194 8.99 -0.69 26.69
CA ARG A 194 8.37 -0.99 27.98
C ARG A 194 8.84 0.00 29.03
N CYS A 195 7.87 0.70 29.64
CA CYS A 195 8.12 1.71 30.66
C CYS A 195 8.67 1.10 31.94
N SER A 196 9.84 1.55 32.40
CA SER A 196 10.53 1.05 33.58
C SER A 196 10.11 1.74 34.89
N ARG A 197 9.53 2.95 34.81
CA ARG A 197 9.09 3.75 35.96
C ARG A 197 7.98 4.70 35.56
N ASP A 198 7.12 5.10 36.50
CA ASP A 198 6.12 6.15 36.29
C ASP A 198 6.81 7.46 35.91
N GLY A 199 6.24 8.20 34.97
CA GLY A 199 6.76 9.52 34.62
C GLY A 199 6.31 10.01 33.26
N ASP A 200 6.81 11.20 32.93
CA ASP A 200 6.62 11.78 31.62
C ASP A 200 7.83 11.52 30.73
N TYR A 201 7.54 11.31 29.47
CA TYR A 201 8.49 10.97 28.43
C TYR A 201 8.31 11.91 27.24
N VAL A 202 9.35 12.13 26.48
CA VAL A 202 9.34 12.99 25.31
C VAL A 202 9.72 12.16 24.08
N LEU A 203 8.83 12.13 23.10
CA LEU A 203 9.13 11.65 21.76
C LEU A 203 9.61 12.83 20.93
N GLN A 204 10.84 12.75 20.43
CA GLN A 204 11.38 13.68 19.46
C GLN A 204 11.42 13.03 18.08
N MET A 205 11.12 13.80 17.06
CA MET A 205 11.08 13.34 15.67
C MET A 205 11.74 14.36 14.76
N ALA A 206 12.36 13.87 13.71
CA ALA A 206 12.93 14.67 12.62
C ALA A 206 12.95 13.82 11.34
N CYS A 207 13.25 14.42 10.20
CA CYS A 207 13.42 13.65 8.97
C CYS A 207 14.66 14.07 8.20
N PHE A 208 15.18 13.11 7.43
CA PHE A 208 16.14 13.37 6.38
C PHE A 208 15.42 13.46 5.03
N LYS A 209 16.11 13.99 4.05
CA LYS A 209 15.61 14.09 2.70
C LYS A 209 15.56 12.72 2.03
N PHE A 210 14.44 12.43 1.38
CA PHE A 210 14.28 11.28 0.50
C PHE A 210 13.91 11.75 -0.93
N PRO A 211 14.55 11.26 -2.01
CA PRO A 211 15.76 10.41 -2.01
C PRO A 211 16.95 11.10 -1.31
N ALA A 212 17.81 10.31 -0.69
CA ALA A 212 18.97 10.81 0.05
C ALA A 212 19.88 11.66 -0.86
N ASN A 213 20.44 12.72 -0.27
CA ASN A 213 21.44 13.57 -0.91
C ASN A 213 22.67 13.73 0.02
N SER A 214 23.60 14.60 -0.35
CA SER A 214 24.80 14.85 0.45
C SER A 214 24.58 15.74 1.69
N SER A 215 23.34 16.18 1.97
CA SER A 215 23.03 16.99 3.16
C SER A 215 23.02 16.12 4.41
N SER A 216 23.72 16.59 5.46
CA SER A 216 23.69 15.99 6.80
C SER A 216 22.71 16.66 7.75
N SER A 217 21.98 17.68 7.30
CA SER A 217 20.95 18.37 8.10
C SER A 217 19.60 17.70 7.98
N PHE A 218 18.76 17.85 9.00
CA PHE A 218 17.35 17.46 8.91
C PHE A 218 16.65 18.27 7.81
N ASP A 219 15.78 17.58 7.08
CA ASP A 219 14.96 18.16 6.02
C ASP A 219 13.67 18.76 6.60
N GLY A 220 12.97 19.57 5.79
CA GLY A 220 11.69 20.13 6.13
C GLY A 220 11.08 20.89 4.97
N GLY A 221 9.76 21.09 5.04
CA GLY A 221 8.98 21.73 4.01
C GLY A 221 7.47 21.48 4.19
N ALA A 222 6.66 22.20 3.45
CA ALA A 222 5.20 22.09 3.52
C ALA A 222 4.67 20.67 3.22
N ASP A 223 5.46 19.88 2.52
CA ASP A 223 5.17 18.51 2.06
C ASP A 223 5.84 17.41 2.93
N ARG A 224 6.56 17.77 4.01
CA ARG A 224 7.15 16.83 4.95
C ARG A 224 6.16 16.52 6.08
N ILE A 225 5.10 15.81 5.69
CA ILE A 225 3.91 15.56 6.50
C ILE A 225 4.01 14.19 7.16
N TYR A 226 3.62 14.09 8.43
CA TYR A 226 3.55 12.83 9.15
C TYR A 226 2.23 12.67 9.91
N ARG A 227 1.94 11.40 10.17
CA ARG A 227 0.90 10.94 11.07
C ARG A 227 1.52 9.97 12.07
N VAL A 228 1.41 10.23 13.37
CA VAL A 228 2.01 9.38 14.41
C VAL A 228 0.94 8.84 15.33
N THR A 229 0.81 7.52 15.38
CA THR A 229 -0.02 6.85 16.37
C THR A 229 0.80 6.62 17.64
N LEU A 230 0.38 7.20 18.76
CA LEU A 230 0.91 6.93 20.09
C LEU A 230 -0.10 6.13 20.89
N THR A 231 0.30 4.98 21.42
CA THR A 231 -0.59 4.13 22.22
C THR A 231 0.14 3.37 23.32
N ASN A 232 -0.52 3.23 24.46
CA ASN A 232 -0.22 2.26 25.52
C ASN A 232 -1.33 1.20 25.62
N GLY A 233 -2.28 1.21 24.70
CA GLY A 233 -3.37 0.26 24.53
C GLY A 233 -3.05 -0.83 23.49
N PRO A 234 -4.06 -1.64 23.09
CA PRO A 234 -3.89 -2.73 22.16
C PRO A 234 -3.30 -2.30 20.81
N TRP A 235 -2.28 -3.03 20.38
CA TRP A 235 -1.66 -2.92 19.06
C TRP A 235 -1.52 -4.33 18.51
N VAL A 236 -2.31 -4.70 17.50
CA VAL A 236 -2.29 -6.03 16.91
C VAL A 236 -1.26 -6.07 15.78
N ARG A 237 -0.36 -7.04 15.85
CA ARG A 237 0.67 -7.23 14.83
C ARG A 237 0.24 -8.25 13.78
N HIS A 238 -0.22 -9.40 14.24
CA HIS A 238 -0.73 -10.47 13.37
C HIS A 238 -1.71 -11.38 14.12
N ALA A 239 -2.29 -12.30 13.39
CA ALA A 239 -3.13 -13.38 13.90
C ALA A 239 -2.37 -14.72 13.85
N TRP A 240 -2.83 -15.67 14.68
CA TRP A 240 -2.31 -17.02 14.73
C TRP A 240 -3.48 -18.00 14.73
N PRO A 241 -3.77 -18.73 13.62
CA PRO A 241 -3.08 -18.67 12.33
C PRO A 241 -3.25 -17.34 11.60
N GLY A 242 -2.32 -17.05 10.65
CA GLY A 242 -2.27 -15.79 9.89
C GLY A 242 -3.24 -15.72 8.69
N SER A 243 -4.01 -16.77 8.46
CA SER A 243 -5.04 -16.86 7.41
C SER A 243 -6.11 -17.88 7.82
N LEU A 244 -7.21 -17.94 7.09
CA LEU A 244 -8.35 -18.85 7.33
C LEU A 244 -8.50 -19.81 6.16
N ALA A 245 -8.96 -21.05 6.46
CA ALA A 245 -9.44 -21.95 5.42
C ALA A 245 -10.86 -21.56 4.99
N LYS A 246 -11.12 -21.61 3.70
CA LYS A 246 -12.41 -21.26 3.12
C LYS A 246 -13.52 -22.18 3.61
N GLY A 247 -14.61 -21.58 4.07
CA GLY A 247 -15.75 -22.32 4.58
C GLY A 247 -15.57 -22.96 5.95
N GLU A 248 -14.45 -22.67 6.65
CA GLU A 248 -14.19 -23.18 8.00
C GLU A 248 -14.23 -22.04 9.03
N SER A 249 -14.74 -22.36 10.22
CA SER A 249 -14.64 -21.49 11.39
C SER A 249 -13.31 -21.76 12.12
N ALA A 250 -12.71 -20.72 12.69
CA ALA A 250 -11.44 -20.87 13.40
C ALA A 250 -11.39 -20.02 14.67
N LYS A 251 -10.66 -20.52 15.68
CA LYS A 251 -10.20 -19.72 16.82
C LYS A 251 -8.88 -19.07 16.43
N ILE A 252 -8.81 -17.77 16.53
CA ILE A 252 -7.68 -16.96 16.14
C ILE A 252 -7.11 -16.30 17.38
N LYS A 253 -5.86 -16.59 17.69
CA LYS A 253 -5.10 -15.87 18.72
C LYS A 253 -4.50 -14.61 18.11
N LEU A 254 -4.69 -13.48 18.77
CA LEU A 254 -4.07 -12.22 18.36
C LEU A 254 -2.68 -12.10 18.98
N VAL A 255 -1.73 -11.63 18.20
CA VAL A 255 -0.34 -11.38 18.61
C VAL A 255 0.00 -9.92 18.40
N GLY A 256 0.65 -9.30 19.40
CA GLY A 256 1.00 -7.90 19.36
C GLY A 256 1.36 -7.34 20.72
N GLN A 257 1.23 -6.04 20.89
CA GLN A 257 1.54 -5.34 22.14
C GLN A 257 0.25 -4.99 22.89
N ASN A 258 0.28 -5.10 24.21
CA ASN A 258 -0.82 -4.71 25.12
C ASN A 258 -2.17 -5.42 24.84
N ILE A 259 -2.17 -6.61 24.23
CA ILE A 259 -3.40 -7.36 23.87
C ILE A 259 -3.68 -8.55 24.79
N GLY A 260 -2.73 -8.92 25.68
CA GLY A 260 -2.87 -10.10 26.55
C GLY A 260 -3.08 -11.39 25.74
N ASN A 261 -3.78 -12.34 26.33
CA ASN A 261 -4.21 -13.58 25.65
C ASN A 261 -5.60 -13.35 25.04
N HIS A 262 -5.63 -12.69 23.89
CA HIS A 262 -6.88 -12.39 23.20
C HIS A 262 -7.12 -13.38 22.06
N GLU A 263 -8.22 -14.12 22.16
CA GLU A 263 -8.70 -15.02 21.11
C GLU A 263 -10.04 -14.52 20.55
N VAL A 264 -10.19 -14.65 19.25
CA VAL A 264 -11.42 -14.31 18.53
C VAL A 264 -11.89 -15.54 17.77
N THR A 265 -13.16 -15.90 17.93
CA THR A 265 -13.76 -16.91 17.05
C THR A 265 -14.26 -16.27 15.78
N VAL A 266 -13.77 -16.73 14.65
CA VAL A 266 -14.16 -16.25 13.31
C VAL A 266 -15.08 -17.31 12.69
N ALA A 267 -16.25 -16.88 12.26
CA ALA A 267 -17.18 -17.74 11.54
C ALA A 267 -16.63 -18.10 10.14
N ALA A 268 -17.10 -19.23 9.63
CA ALA A 268 -16.79 -19.66 8.27
C ALA A 268 -17.14 -18.57 7.24
N SER A 269 -16.21 -18.29 6.32
CA SER A 269 -16.39 -17.30 5.27
C SER A 269 -16.04 -17.87 3.90
N LYS A 270 -16.72 -17.36 2.87
CA LYS A 270 -16.41 -17.58 1.46
C LYS A 270 -15.77 -16.36 0.80
N GLU A 271 -15.71 -15.24 1.52
CA GLU A 271 -15.04 -14.01 1.08
C GLU A 271 -13.53 -14.22 0.99
N GLU A 272 -12.85 -13.48 0.14
CA GLU A 272 -11.38 -13.55 0.03
C GLU A 272 -10.65 -13.02 1.27
N LYS A 273 -11.30 -12.14 2.04
CA LYS A 273 -10.75 -11.53 3.27
C LYS A 273 -11.82 -11.37 4.33
N VAL A 274 -11.44 -11.58 5.56
CA VAL A 274 -12.26 -11.34 6.75
C VAL A 274 -11.63 -10.25 7.61
N VAL A 275 -12.45 -9.30 8.05
CA VAL A 275 -12.05 -8.25 8.99
C VAL A 275 -12.32 -8.73 10.40
N LEU A 276 -11.29 -8.85 11.22
CA LEU A 276 -11.45 -9.22 12.62
C LEU A 276 -11.99 -8.03 13.43
N PRO A 277 -13.01 -8.24 14.30
CA PRO A 277 -13.60 -7.19 15.14
C PRO A 277 -12.70 -6.87 16.33
N VAL A 278 -11.51 -6.32 16.06
CA VAL A 278 -10.51 -6.01 17.10
C VAL A 278 -10.45 -4.52 17.35
N GLU A 279 -10.54 -4.13 18.61
CA GLU A 279 -10.33 -2.76 19.06
C GLU A 279 -8.83 -2.49 19.28
N ALA A 280 -8.10 -2.21 18.22
CA ALA A 280 -6.69 -1.90 18.26
C ALA A 280 -6.39 -0.50 17.72
N ALA A 281 -5.32 0.13 18.22
CA ALA A 281 -4.93 1.48 17.83
C ALA A 281 -4.51 1.57 16.35
N ASN A 282 -3.96 0.48 15.80
CA ASN A 282 -3.60 0.36 14.38
C ASN A 282 -4.75 -0.10 13.48
N GLY A 283 -5.97 -0.14 13.99
CA GLY A 283 -7.15 -0.53 13.22
C GLY A 283 -7.40 -2.05 13.19
N PRO A 284 -8.41 -2.48 12.44
CA PRO A 284 -8.79 -3.89 12.37
C PRO A 284 -7.78 -4.70 11.57
N LEU A 285 -7.55 -5.93 12.01
CA LEU A 285 -6.75 -6.91 11.28
C LEU A 285 -7.58 -7.56 10.17
N ARG A 286 -7.04 -7.64 8.96
CA ARG A 286 -7.64 -8.34 7.82
C ARG A 286 -6.91 -9.65 7.59
N LEU A 287 -7.64 -10.76 7.58
CA LEU A 287 -7.10 -12.09 7.29
C LEU A 287 -7.51 -12.54 5.89
N SER A 288 -6.57 -13.11 5.16
CA SER A 288 -6.86 -13.79 3.90
C SER A 288 -7.58 -15.11 4.16
N VAL A 289 -8.55 -15.43 3.31
CA VAL A 289 -9.26 -16.71 3.30
C VAL A 289 -8.73 -17.50 2.11
N LEU A 290 -8.17 -18.67 2.35
CA LEU A 290 -7.45 -19.49 1.38
C LEU A 290 -8.16 -20.84 1.17
N GLU A 291 -8.03 -21.41 -0.02
CA GLU A 291 -8.67 -22.70 -0.36
C GLU A 291 -8.07 -23.88 0.41
N GLN A 292 -6.78 -23.83 0.75
CA GLN A 292 -6.08 -24.89 1.45
C GLN A 292 -6.23 -24.81 2.97
N ALA A 293 -6.01 -25.96 3.63
CA ALA A 293 -5.98 -26.08 5.08
C ALA A 293 -4.96 -25.12 5.71
N GLN A 294 -5.29 -24.63 6.90
CA GLN A 294 -4.44 -23.74 7.68
C GLN A 294 -3.96 -24.48 8.95
N ILE A 295 -2.65 -24.49 9.17
CA ILE A 295 -2.06 -25.07 10.38
C ILE A 295 -1.09 -24.08 11.02
N ILE A 296 -0.77 -24.34 12.27
CA ILE A 296 0.26 -23.63 13.02
C ILE A 296 1.44 -24.58 13.20
N GLU A 297 2.65 -24.07 13.08
CA GLU A 297 3.86 -24.84 13.39
C GLU A 297 3.86 -25.38 14.81
N LYS A 298 4.67 -26.40 15.02
CA LYS A 298 4.92 -26.98 16.34
C LYS A 298 6.41 -27.05 16.57
N GLU A 299 6.85 -26.36 17.59
CA GLU A 299 8.24 -26.36 18.04
C GLU A 299 8.52 -27.51 19.06
N PRO A 300 9.75 -28.06 19.09
CA PRO A 300 10.86 -27.74 18.20
C PRO A 300 10.75 -28.46 16.84
N ASN A 301 11.17 -27.76 15.75
CA ASN A 301 11.19 -28.31 14.39
C ASN A 301 12.50 -27.99 13.62
N ASP A 302 13.61 -27.78 14.37
CA ASP A 302 14.89 -27.21 13.92
C ASP A 302 15.69 -28.11 12.94
N ASN A 303 15.30 -29.38 12.73
CA ASN A 303 16.06 -30.33 11.90
C ASN A 303 15.15 -31.38 11.22
N ASN A 304 15.74 -32.27 10.41
CA ASN A 304 15.00 -33.26 9.64
C ASN A 304 14.23 -34.26 10.49
N GLU A 305 14.78 -34.64 11.68
CA GLU A 305 14.17 -35.60 12.60
C GLU A 305 12.97 -35.02 13.33
N THR A 306 13.02 -33.73 13.65
CA THR A 306 11.96 -32.99 14.36
C THR A 306 11.01 -32.24 13.41
N ALA A 307 11.23 -32.34 12.10
CA ALA A 307 10.43 -31.66 11.09
C ALA A 307 8.93 -31.92 11.26
N ASN A 308 8.12 -30.87 11.22
CA ASN A 308 6.67 -31.00 11.27
C ASN A 308 6.15 -31.74 10.04
N LEU A 309 5.48 -32.88 10.26
CA LEU A 309 4.86 -33.61 9.16
C LEU A 309 3.59 -32.89 8.71
N ILE A 310 3.54 -32.48 7.46
CA ILE A 310 2.46 -31.71 6.87
C ILE A 310 1.81 -32.44 5.68
N LYS A 311 0.50 -32.22 5.53
CA LYS A 311 -0.28 -32.79 4.41
C LYS A 311 -0.52 -31.72 3.37
N PHE A 312 -0.11 -31.99 2.18
CA PHE A 312 -0.28 -31.14 1.00
C PHE A 312 -1.70 -31.20 0.43
N PRO A 313 -2.36 -30.12 -0.01
CA PRO A 313 -1.91 -28.72 0.08
C PRO A 313 -2.20 -28.10 1.46
N VAL A 314 -1.37 -27.15 1.88
CA VAL A 314 -1.49 -26.52 3.22
C VAL A 314 -0.83 -25.13 3.24
N THR A 315 -1.30 -24.27 4.13
CA THR A 315 -0.57 -23.07 4.58
C THR A 315 -0.19 -23.25 6.04
N VAL A 316 1.08 -23.06 6.36
CA VAL A 316 1.63 -23.07 7.70
C VAL A 316 1.82 -21.64 8.17
N SER A 317 1.24 -21.28 9.30
CA SER A 317 1.57 -20.06 10.03
C SER A 317 2.70 -20.34 11.00
N ALA A 318 3.81 -19.63 10.88
CA ALA A 318 5.05 -19.93 11.57
C ALA A 318 5.87 -18.67 11.88
N ARG A 319 6.94 -18.83 12.68
CA ARG A 319 7.79 -17.73 13.10
C ARG A 319 9.21 -18.22 13.40
N ILE A 320 10.21 -17.58 12.83
CA ILE A 320 11.58 -17.74 13.28
C ILE A 320 11.71 -17.14 14.69
N ASP A 321 11.74 -18.00 15.73
CA ASP A 321 11.59 -17.58 17.12
C ASP A 321 12.83 -16.89 17.69
N LYS A 322 14.03 -17.28 17.25
CA LYS A 322 15.32 -16.81 17.77
C LYS A 322 16.39 -16.74 16.66
N PRO A 323 17.48 -16.03 16.87
CA PRO A 323 18.64 -16.12 15.98
C PRO A 323 19.15 -17.56 15.84
N GLY A 324 19.39 -18.01 14.61
CA GLY A 324 19.83 -19.38 14.30
C GLY A 324 18.72 -20.42 14.19
N ASP A 325 17.50 -20.01 14.35
CA ASP A 325 16.33 -20.86 14.16
C ASP A 325 16.14 -21.29 12.72
N MET A 326 15.68 -22.52 12.53
CA MET A 326 15.41 -23.10 11.22
C MET A 326 14.19 -24.01 11.31
N ASP A 327 13.12 -23.64 10.66
CA ASP A 327 11.88 -24.39 10.67
C ASP A 327 11.87 -25.43 9.56
N CYS A 328 11.64 -26.69 9.93
CA CYS A 328 11.62 -27.82 9.01
C CYS A 328 10.22 -28.44 8.90
N TYR A 329 9.79 -28.65 7.65
CA TYR A 329 8.48 -29.25 7.32
C TYR A 329 8.66 -30.41 6.36
N ALA A 330 8.25 -31.60 6.79
CA ALA A 330 8.33 -32.82 5.98
C ALA A 330 7.00 -33.10 5.30
N PHE A 331 7.04 -33.49 4.03
CA PHE A 331 5.87 -33.90 3.26
C PHE A 331 6.19 -35.05 2.33
N GLU A 332 5.15 -35.81 1.95
CA GLU A 332 5.26 -36.90 0.98
C GLU A 332 4.99 -36.38 -0.43
N ALA A 333 5.95 -36.56 -1.32
CA ALA A 333 5.80 -36.23 -2.73
C ALA A 333 5.63 -37.49 -3.60
N ARG A 334 4.89 -37.35 -4.69
CA ARG A 334 4.74 -38.38 -5.72
C ARG A 334 5.56 -38.02 -6.97
N LYS A 335 6.21 -39.00 -7.57
CA LYS A 335 6.99 -38.85 -8.82
C LYS A 335 6.20 -38.12 -9.88
N GLY A 336 6.81 -37.07 -10.46
CA GLY A 336 6.19 -36.22 -11.48
C GLY A 336 5.19 -35.21 -10.92
N GLY A 337 4.88 -35.25 -9.62
CA GLY A 337 4.05 -34.24 -8.96
C GLY A 337 4.70 -32.86 -9.02
N LYS A 338 3.92 -31.84 -9.35
CA LYS A 338 4.38 -30.45 -9.37
C LYS A 338 3.97 -29.76 -8.08
N TYR A 339 4.92 -29.10 -7.45
CA TYR A 339 4.76 -28.44 -6.16
C TYR A 339 5.26 -27.00 -6.25
N ARG A 340 4.56 -26.11 -5.57
CA ARG A 340 4.93 -24.71 -5.39
C ARG A 340 5.04 -24.43 -3.90
N PHE A 341 6.13 -23.81 -3.51
CA PHE A 341 6.42 -23.36 -2.15
C PHE A 341 6.69 -21.88 -2.19
N ASP A 342 5.96 -21.10 -1.45
CA ASP A 342 6.17 -19.66 -1.36
C ASP A 342 5.93 -19.15 0.06
N ILE A 343 6.61 -18.08 0.41
CA ILE A 343 6.51 -17.42 1.70
C ILE A 343 5.84 -16.07 1.55
N ASP A 344 4.95 -15.77 2.50
CA ASP A 344 4.41 -14.45 2.75
C ASP A 344 4.96 -13.96 4.10
N SER A 345 5.87 -13.01 4.09
CA SER A 345 6.41 -12.39 5.30
C SER A 345 6.72 -10.92 5.06
N PHE A 346 7.73 -10.62 4.25
CA PHE A 346 8.17 -9.24 4.03
C PHE A 346 7.08 -8.40 3.38
N LYS A 347 6.36 -8.94 2.41
CA LYS A 347 5.21 -8.26 1.76
C LYS A 347 4.04 -7.96 2.73
N ASP A 348 3.94 -8.71 3.84
CA ASP A 348 2.94 -8.49 4.88
C ASP A 348 3.44 -7.55 5.99
N GLY A 349 4.60 -6.94 5.80
CA GLY A 349 5.19 -5.97 6.70
C GLY A 349 6.01 -6.56 7.85
N PHE A 350 6.45 -7.84 7.77
CA PHE A 350 7.35 -8.46 8.75
C PHE A 350 8.82 -8.27 8.36
N LEU A 351 9.73 -8.48 9.32
CA LEU A 351 11.16 -8.23 9.12
C LEU A 351 11.95 -9.45 8.63
N LEU A 352 11.28 -10.57 8.42
CA LEU A 352 11.95 -11.79 7.96
C LEU A 352 12.34 -11.63 6.49
N ASP A 353 13.64 -11.61 6.26
CA ASP A 353 14.29 -11.85 4.98
C ASP A 353 14.60 -13.34 4.95
N SER A 354 13.75 -14.11 4.26
CA SER A 354 13.71 -15.56 4.41
C SER A 354 14.50 -16.28 3.33
N GLN A 355 15.23 -17.33 3.73
CA GLN A 355 15.73 -18.33 2.79
C GLN A 355 14.82 -19.57 2.87
N LEU A 356 14.31 -19.97 1.72
CA LEU A 356 13.49 -21.16 1.52
C LEU A 356 14.31 -22.21 0.78
N SER A 357 14.45 -23.40 1.34
CA SER A 357 15.12 -24.51 0.66
C SER A 357 14.33 -25.81 0.72
N LEU A 358 14.57 -26.67 -0.27
CA LEU A 358 14.01 -28.01 -0.38
C LEU A 358 15.15 -29.04 -0.32
N ALA A 359 15.02 -30.03 0.56
CA ALA A 359 15.96 -31.13 0.68
C ALA A 359 15.27 -32.49 0.48
N ASP A 360 16.04 -33.50 0.13
CA ASP A 360 15.61 -34.90 0.19
C ASP A 360 15.66 -35.44 1.64
N ASP A 361 15.20 -36.66 1.86
CA ASP A 361 15.16 -37.29 3.19
C ASP A 361 16.54 -37.50 3.82
N SER A 362 17.61 -37.59 2.99
CA SER A 362 18.99 -37.61 3.49
C SER A 362 19.51 -36.25 3.99
N GLY A 363 18.76 -35.20 3.75
CA GLY A 363 19.12 -33.82 4.09
C GLY A 363 19.91 -33.10 3.02
N LYS A 364 20.12 -33.71 1.84
CA LYS A 364 20.78 -33.06 0.69
C LYS A 364 19.86 -32.01 0.12
N GLU A 365 20.35 -30.77 0.04
CA GLU A 365 19.63 -29.66 -0.59
C GLU A 365 19.47 -29.90 -2.09
N LEU A 366 18.25 -29.74 -2.59
CA LEU A 366 17.86 -29.90 -3.98
C LEU A 366 17.65 -28.54 -4.67
N LEU A 367 17.02 -27.61 -3.96
CA LEU A 367 16.72 -26.24 -4.42
C LEU A 367 16.80 -25.25 -3.27
N SER A 368 17.14 -24.03 -3.55
CA SER A 368 17.12 -22.92 -2.60
C SER A 368 16.80 -21.61 -3.30
N ASN A 369 16.10 -20.69 -2.62
CA ASN A 369 15.82 -19.33 -3.06
C ASN A 369 15.63 -18.43 -1.84
N ASP A 370 16.04 -17.17 -1.95
CA ASP A 370 15.83 -16.13 -0.95
C ASP A 370 15.02 -14.95 -1.48
N ASP A 371 15.02 -14.73 -2.80
CA ASP A 371 14.29 -13.66 -3.48
C ASP A 371 13.52 -14.18 -4.68
N PHE A 372 12.31 -13.67 -4.92
CA PHE A 372 11.57 -13.95 -6.14
C PHE A 372 11.02 -12.68 -6.79
N ASP A 373 11.29 -12.50 -8.07
CA ASP A 373 10.83 -11.35 -8.88
C ASP A 373 11.16 -10.00 -8.21
N LYS A 374 12.41 -9.86 -7.74
CA LYS A 374 12.94 -8.68 -7.04
C LYS A 374 12.22 -8.35 -5.71
N LYS A 375 11.57 -9.33 -5.12
CA LYS A 375 10.92 -9.24 -3.80
C LYS A 375 11.61 -10.19 -2.84
N ARG A 376 11.67 -9.83 -1.57
CA ARG A 376 12.36 -10.58 -0.52
C ARG A 376 11.64 -11.85 -0.06
N ASP A 377 10.40 -12.07 -0.49
CA ASP A 377 9.69 -13.31 -0.20
C ASP A 377 9.99 -14.34 -1.29
N PRO A 378 10.60 -15.49 -0.94
CA PRO A 378 11.04 -16.50 -1.90
C PRO A 378 9.90 -17.35 -2.45
N LEU A 379 10.14 -17.92 -3.62
CA LEU A 379 9.28 -18.89 -4.26
C LEU A 379 10.11 -20.00 -4.92
N LEU A 380 9.71 -21.25 -4.70
CA LEU A 380 10.24 -22.44 -5.38
C LEU A 380 9.13 -23.14 -6.16
N ASN A 381 9.41 -23.50 -7.41
CA ASN A 381 8.62 -24.44 -8.18
C ASN A 381 9.46 -25.71 -8.41
N TRP A 382 8.87 -26.88 -8.13
CA TRP A 382 9.59 -28.14 -8.19
C TRP A 382 8.71 -29.27 -8.70
N ALA A 383 9.32 -30.20 -9.46
CA ALA A 383 8.69 -31.45 -9.86
C ALA A 383 9.44 -32.60 -9.20
N ALA A 384 8.74 -33.46 -8.47
CA ALA A 384 9.34 -34.56 -7.73
C ALA A 384 9.94 -35.61 -8.69
N PRO A 385 11.24 -35.92 -8.57
CA PRO A 385 11.89 -36.93 -9.42
C PRO A 385 11.50 -38.36 -9.04
N ALA A 386 11.10 -38.60 -7.79
CA ALA A 386 10.70 -39.88 -7.23
C ALA A 386 9.62 -39.71 -6.17
N ASP A 387 8.92 -40.80 -5.84
CA ASP A 387 8.12 -40.88 -4.62
C ASP A 387 9.03 -40.82 -3.39
N GLY A 388 8.59 -40.14 -2.33
CA GLY A 388 9.35 -40.13 -1.09
C GLY A 388 9.09 -38.92 -0.23
N ARG A 389 9.74 -38.93 0.93
CA ARG A 389 9.71 -37.85 1.91
C ARG A 389 10.72 -36.78 1.53
N TYR A 390 10.26 -35.52 1.56
CA TYR A 390 11.08 -34.34 1.28
C TYR A 390 10.86 -33.30 2.38
N ILE A 391 11.83 -32.42 2.57
CA ILE A 391 11.86 -31.47 3.67
C ILE A 391 12.03 -30.06 3.14
N ILE A 392 11.10 -29.19 3.51
CA ILE A 392 11.21 -27.74 3.31
C ILE A 392 11.85 -27.16 4.54
N ARG A 393 12.78 -26.25 4.33
CA ARG A 393 13.46 -25.52 5.40
C ARG A 393 13.28 -24.03 5.19
N VAL A 394 12.93 -23.32 6.26
CA VAL A 394 12.82 -21.86 6.30
C VAL A 394 13.77 -21.33 7.35
N ARG A 395 14.54 -20.31 7.03
CA ARG A 395 15.42 -19.64 8.00
C ARG A 395 15.53 -18.15 7.68
N SER A 396 15.97 -17.37 8.65
CA SER A 396 16.32 -15.97 8.43
C SER A 396 17.69 -15.87 7.74
N LEU A 397 17.75 -15.21 6.59
CA LEU A 397 19.00 -14.94 5.88
C LEU A 397 19.98 -14.11 6.72
N LEU A 398 19.45 -13.20 7.53
CA LEU A 398 20.23 -12.31 8.40
C LEU A 398 20.47 -12.87 9.81
N ASN A 399 20.13 -14.15 10.04
CA ASN A 399 20.30 -14.81 11.34
C ASN A 399 19.61 -14.06 12.51
N LYS A 400 18.39 -13.57 12.29
CA LYS A 400 17.56 -12.86 13.26
C LYS A 400 16.28 -13.64 13.51
N GLY A 401 15.61 -13.37 14.64
CA GLY A 401 14.35 -14.00 15.01
C GLY A 401 13.57 -13.17 16.03
N GLY A 402 12.36 -13.58 16.35
CA GLY A 402 11.47 -12.93 17.31
C GLY A 402 10.09 -12.60 16.75
N MET A 403 9.29 -11.80 17.48
CA MET A 403 7.89 -11.52 17.17
C MET A 403 7.68 -10.93 15.75
N GLU A 404 8.62 -10.17 15.23
CA GLU A 404 8.56 -9.54 13.91
C GLU A 404 9.02 -10.46 12.76
N PHE A 405 9.31 -11.74 13.05
CA PHE A 405 9.78 -12.72 12.08
C PHE A 405 8.73 -13.78 11.76
N PHE A 406 7.46 -13.40 11.83
CA PHE A 406 6.32 -14.22 11.43
C PHE A 406 6.30 -14.41 9.91
N TYR A 407 5.84 -15.60 9.47
CA TYR A 407 5.62 -15.89 8.07
C TYR A 407 4.46 -16.89 7.85
N ARG A 408 3.98 -16.95 6.63
CA ARG A 408 3.09 -18.01 6.15
C ARG A 408 3.82 -18.76 5.04
N LEU A 409 4.02 -20.05 5.22
CA LEU A 409 4.55 -20.95 4.19
C LEU A 409 3.38 -21.59 3.46
N HIS A 410 3.29 -21.38 2.16
CA HIS A 410 2.28 -22.00 1.30
C HIS A 410 2.87 -23.17 0.56
N LEU A 411 2.28 -24.37 0.74
CA LEU A 411 2.55 -25.56 -0.06
C LEU A 411 1.35 -25.82 -0.93
N THR A 412 1.45 -25.54 -2.22
CA THR A 412 0.34 -25.63 -3.15
C THR A 412 0.78 -26.31 -4.45
N ARG A 413 -0.18 -26.63 -5.31
CA ARG A 413 0.12 -26.95 -6.70
C ARG A 413 0.15 -25.67 -7.52
N PRO A 414 1.07 -25.52 -8.49
CA PRO A 414 0.98 -24.46 -9.45
C PRO A 414 -0.42 -24.47 -10.09
N GLN A 415 -1.17 -23.39 -9.91
CA GLN A 415 -2.50 -23.22 -10.50
C GLN A 415 -2.38 -22.29 -11.70
N PRO A 416 -2.70 -22.77 -12.90
CA PRO A 416 -2.70 -21.92 -14.08
C PRO A 416 -3.53 -20.68 -13.85
N SER A 417 -2.92 -19.52 -13.95
CA SER A 417 -3.59 -18.24 -13.68
C SER A 417 -3.02 -17.13 -14.56
N PHE A 418 -3.59 -15.94 -14.43
CA PHE A 418 -3.16 -14.77 -15.18
C PHE A 418 -3.38 -13.52 -14.32
N ASN A 419 -2.62 -12.47 -14.62
CA ASN A 419 -2.90 -11.11 -14.20
C ASN A 419 -2.50 -10.11 -15.29
N ALA A 420 -2.89 -8.86 -15.12
CA ALA A 420 -2.46 -7.80 -16.00
C ALA A 420 -2.31 -6.49 -15.25
N THR A 421 -1.35 -5.67 -15.70
CA THR A 421 -1.06 -4.37 -15.11
C THR A 421 -0.94 -3.29 -16.19
N VAL A 422 -1.16 -2.04 -15.77
CA VAL A 422 -0.90 -0.85 -16.58
C VAL A 422 0.17 0.01 -15.89
N PRO A 423 0.97 0.79 -16.67
CA PRO A 423 2.06 1.58 -16.10
C PRO A 423 1.59 2.84 -15.37
N ASN A 424 0.37 3.33 -15.66
CA ASN A 424 -0.17 4.55 -15.09
C ASN A 424 -1.61 4.34 -14.61
N PRO A 425 -2.02 4.95 -13.51
CA PRO A 425 -3.38 4.83 -12.99
C PRO A 425 -4.36 5.83 -13.63
N GLN A 426 -3.92 6.64 -14.60
CA GLN A 426 -4.77 7.65 -15.26
C GLN A 426 -4.44 7.78 -16.74
N PHE A 427 -5.49 8.07 -17.52
CA PHE A 427 -5.44 8.16 -18.96
C PHE A 427 -6.24 9.39 -19.42
N ASP A 428 -5.58 10.29 -20.15
CA ASP A 428 -6.20 11.50 -20.66
C ASP A 428 -6.32 11.39 -22.18
N LEU A 429 -7.47 11.79 -22.74
CA LEU A 429 -7.68 11.84 -24.18
C LEU A 429 -8.54 13.03 -24.59
N ASN A 430 -8.30 13.57 -25.78
CA ASN A 430 -9.12 14.63 -26.37
C ASN A 430 -10.32 14.03 -27.11
N ALA A 431 -11.43 14.74 -27.15
CA ALA A 431 -12.53 14.41 -28.06
C ALA A 431 -12.01 14.27 -29.50
N GLY A 432 -12.47 13.26 -30.23
CA GLY A 432 -12.02 12.92 -31.56
C GLY A 432 -10.67 12.21 -31.67
N THR A 433 -10.07 11.76 -30.54
CA THR A 433 -8.77 11.07 -30.55
C THR A 433 -8.84 9.66 -29.98
N THR A 434 -7.76 8.92 -30.19
CA THR A 434 -7.56 7.58 -29.62
C THR A 434 -6.36 7.61 -28.70
N ASN A 435 -6.51 7.01 -27.49
CA ASN A 435 -5.41 6.74 -26.57
C ASN A 435 -5.09 5.25 -26.60
N GLU A 436 -3.82 4.89 -26.68
CA GLU A 436 -3.33 3.50 -26.64
C GLU A 436 -2.83 3.15 -25.23
N VAL A 437 -3.62 2.33 -24.54
CA VAL A 437 -3.29 1.83 -23.21
C VAL A 437 -2.48 0.54 -23.34
N LYS A 438 -1.21 0.58 -22.95
CA LYS A 438 -0.34 -0.59 -22.90
C LYS A 438 -0.65 -1.42 -21.66
N VAL A 439 -1.12 -2.65 -21.85
CA VAL A 439 -1.48 -3.58 -20.78
C VAL A 439 -0.45 -4.71 -20.78
N ALA A 440 0.34 -4.81 -19.71
CA ALA A 440 1.26 -5.92 -19.51
C ALA A 440 0.49 -7.14 -19.01
N VAL A 441 0.46 -8.23 -19.78
CA VAL A 441 -0.27 -9.46 -19.46
C VAL A 441 0.70 -10.56 -19.08
N ASN A 442 0.50 -11.15 -17.90
CA ASN A 442 1.27 -12.28 -17.41
C ASN A 442 0.42 -13.55 -17.41
N TYR A 443 1.03 -14.60 -17.95
CA TYR A 443 0.53 -15.98 -17.90
C TYR A 443 1.32 -16.70 -16.81
N LEU A 444 0.65 -17.14 -15.77
CA LEU A 444 1.25 -17.69 -14.56
C LEU A 444 0.99 -19.19 -14.48
N ASP A 445 1.95 -19.93 -13.93
CA ASP A 445 1.86 -21.34 -13.59
C ASP A 445 1.37 -22.24 -14.75
N GLY A 446 1.77 -21.89 -15.99
CA GLY A 446 1.47 -22.67 -17.19
C GLY A 446 0.08 -22.43 -17.79
N TYR A 447 -0.57 -21.31 -17.47
CA TYR A 447 -1.82 -20.91 -18.14
C TYR A 447 -1.64 -20.84 -19.66
N LYS A 448 -2.60 -21.38 -20.43
CA LYS A 448 -2.54 -21.46 -21.91
C LYS A 448 -3.81 -20.95 -22.59
N GLY A 449 -4.77 -20.44 -21.84
CA GLY A 449 -6.03 -19.97 -22.41
C GLY A 449 -5.88 -18.62 -23.13
N LYS A 450 -6.76 -18.37 -24.10
CA LYS A 450 -6.91 -17.04 -24.72
C LYS A 450 -7.57 -16.10 -23.74
N LEU A 451 -6.96 -14.94 -23.50
CA LEU A 451 -7.48 -13.88 -22.63
C LEU A 451 -8.06 -12.74 -23.47
N THR A 452 -9.05 -12.06 -22.92
CA THR A 452 -9.66 -10.86 -23.49
C THR A 452 -9.55 -9.72 -22.50
N ILE A 453 -9.08 -8.57 -22.96
CA ILE A 453 -9.03 -7.32 -22.21
C ILE A 453 -10.24 -6.48 -22.62
N THR A 454 -10.98 -5.97 -21.64
CA THR A 454 -12.17 -5.14 -21.84
C THR A 454 -12.14 -3.90 -20.96
N ALA A 455 -12.79 -2.84 -21.41
CA ALA A 455 -13.11 -1.67 -20.59
C ALA A 455 -14.61 -1.64 -20.33
N GLU A 456 -14.99 -1.35 -19.09
CA GLU A 456 -16.39 -1.29 -18.65
C GLU A 456 -16.73 0.10 -18.08
N ASN A 457 -18.03 0.41 -18.06
CA ASN A 457 -18.57 1.67 -17.54
C ASN A 457 -17.94 2.91 -18.19
N LEU A 458 -17.69 2.83 -19.51
CA LEU A 458 -17.16 3.94 -20.27
C LEU A 458 -18.16 5.10 -20.33
N PRO A 459 -17.72 6.37 -20.24
CA PRO A 459 -18.61 7.51 -20.34
C PRO A 459 -19.16 7.68 -21.76
N LYS A 460 -20.22 8.49 -21.90
CA LYS A 460 -20.88 8.75 -23.18
C LYS A 460 -19.87 9.25 -24.23
N GLY A 461 -19.94 8.66 -25.43
CA GLY A 461 -19.07 9.02 -26.55
C GLY A 461 -17.67 8.39 -26.48
N ILE A 462 -17.40 7.53 -25.51
CA ILE A 462 -16.15 6.79 -25.38
C ILE A 462 -16.43 5.30 -25.59
N PHE A 463 -15.57 4.65 -26.35
CA PHE A 463 -15.63 3.20 -26.55
C PHE A 463 -14.22 2.61 -26.64
N ALA A 464 -14.09 1.33 -26.30
CA ALA A 464 -12.83 0.60 -26.35
C ALA A 464 -13.11 -0.81 -26.85
N PRO A 465 -12.79 -1.12 -28.12
CA PRO A 465 -12.88 -2.49 -28.61
C PRO A 465 -12.04 -3.43 -27.77
N SER A 466 -12.60 -4.59 -27.44
CA SER A 466 -11.88 -5.61 -26.67
C SER A 466 -10.65 -6.12 -27.43
N VAL A 467 -9.60 -6.46 -26.68
CA VAL A 467 -8.34 -6.96 -27.25
C VAL A 467 -8.07 -8.38 -26.75
N ALA A 468 -7.82 -9.27 -27.69
CA ALA A 468 -7.42 -10.64 -27.39
C ALA A 468 -5.92 -10.75 -27.18
N GLN A 469 -5.51 -11.59 -26.20
CA GLN A 469 -4.12 -11.91 -25.91
C GLN A 469 -3.96 -13.43 -25.72
N GLU A 470 -3.01 -14.04 -26.40
CA GLU A 470 -2.84 -15.50 -26.41
C GLU A 470 -1.56 -15.98 -25.72
N LYS A 471 -0.70 -15.07 -25.32
CA LYS A 471 0.57 -15.35 -24.64
C LYS A 471 1.01 -14.18 -23.74
N LYS A 472 1.94 -14.42 -22.84
CA LYS A 472 2.60 -13.37 -22.05
C LYS A 472 3.14 -12.26 -22.95
N GLY A 473 2.91 -11.01 -22.58
CA GLY A 473 3.39 -9.85 -23.34
C GLY A 473 2.56 -8.59 -23.11
N THR A 474 2.73 -7.63 -23.99
CA THR A 474 1.99 -6.36 -23.93
C THR A 474 0.87 -6.36 -24.95
N ALA A 475 -0.36 -6.20 -24.49
CA ALA A 475 -1.52 -5.89 -25.33
C ALA A 475 -1.71 -4.36 -25.41
N VAL A 476 -2.30 -3.88 -26.49
CA VAL A 476 -2.62 -2.46 -26.66
C VAL A 476 -4.14 -2.32 -26.77
N LEU A 477 -4.75 -1.78 -25.71
CA LEU A 477 -6.16 -1.43 -25.70
C LEU A 477 -6.33 -0.01 -26.23
N LYS A 478 -7.13 0.15 -27.29
CA LYS A 478 -7.44 1.47 -27.85
C LYS A 478 -8.71 2.01 -27.19
N ILE A 479 -8.59 3.17 -26.54
CA ILE A 479 -9.74 3.92 -26.01
C ILE A 479 -9.99 5.07 -26.98
N VAL A 480 -11.16 5.12 -27.57
CA VAL A 480 -11.54 6.05 -28.63
C VAL A 480 -12.60 7.02 -28.10
N ALA A 481 -12.38 8.31 -28.32
CA ALA A 481 -13.36 9.34 -28.03
C ALA A 481 -13.98 9.87 -29.34
N ASN A 482 -15.29 9.95 -29.42
CA ASN A 482 -15.99 10.63 -30.51
C ASN A 482 -15.62 12.12 -30.53
N GLN A 483 -15.79 12.76 -31.69
CA GLN A 483 -15.53 14.21 -31.83
C GLN A 483 -16.42 15.08 -30.92
N ASP A 484 -17.63 14.61 -30.64
CA ASP A 484 -18.63 15.26 -29.80
C ASP A 484 -18.66 14.71 -28.36
N ALA A 485 -17.68 13.88 -28.00
CA ALA A 485 -17.60 13.32 -26.65
C ALA A 485 -17.59 14.45 -25.59
N PRO A 486 -18.52 14.42 -24.62
CA PRO A 486 -18.58 15.46 -23.60
C PRO A 486 -17.38 15.36 -22.65
N PRO A 487 -16.96 16.50 -22.04
CA PRO A 487 -15.95 16.47 -21.00
C PRO A 487 -16.34 15.53 -19.87
N PHE A 488 -15.40 14.69 -19.45
CA PHE A 488 -15.58 13.73 -18.37
C PHE A 488 -14.27 13.56 -17.60
N SER A 489 -14.35 13.38 -16.29
CA SER A 489 -13.22 12.97 -15.46
C SER A 489 -13.75 12.07 -14.35
N GLY A 490 -13.38 10.79 -14.40
CA GLY A 490 -13.95 9.79 -13.50
C GLY A 490 -13.27 8.42 -13.55
N PRO A 491 -13.74 7.46 -12.72
CA PRO A 491 -13.21 6.11 -12.65
C PRO A 491 -13.29 5.36 -13.99
N LEU A 492 -12.26 4.57 -14.27
CA LEU A 492 -12.17 3.64 -15.40
C LEU A 492 -12.00 2.21 -14.88
N SER A 493 -12.79 1.27 -15.38
CA SER A 493 -12.65 -0.15 -15.08
C SER A 493 -12.07 -0.89 -16.28
N LEU A 494 -10.88 -1.49 -16.11
CA LEU A 494 -10.26 -2.38 -17.07
C LEU A 494 -10.23 -3.81 -16.51
N LEU A 495 -10.66 -4.79 -17.30
CA LEU A 495 -10.76 -6.17 -16.92
C LEU A 495 -10.00 -7.08 -17.88
N ILE A 496 -9.50 -8.20 -17.37
CA ILE A 496 -8.92 -9.28 -18.17
C ILE A 496 -9.51 -10.62 -17.73
N GLY A 497 -9.85 -11.48 -18.67
CA GLY A 497 -10.36 -12.82 -18.38
C GLY A 497 -10.40 -13.71 -19.60
N PRO A 498 -10.71 -15.03 -19.43
CA PRO A 498 -10.93 -15.94 -20.55
C PRO A 498 -12.05 -15.45 -21.46
N ALA A 499 -11.90 -15.65 -22.75
CA ALA A 499 -12.93 -15.28 -23.72
C ALA A 499 -14.23 -16.05 -23.44
N GLY A 500 -15.35 -15.32 -23.25
CA GLY A 500 -16.66 -15.92 -22.99
C GLY A 500 -16.96 -16.26 -21.53
N GLU A 501 -16.02 -16.05 -20.58
CA GLU A 501 -16.19 -16.33 -19.15
C GLU A 501 -16.23 -15.05 -18.31
N GLU A 502 -17.40 -14.43 -18.17
CA GLU A 502 -17.53 -13.17 -17.42
C GLU A 502 -17.23 -13.31 -15.92
N SER A 503 -17.59 -14.43 -15.33
CA SER A 503 -17.37 -14.70 -13.89
C SER A 503 -15.91 -14.87 -13.48
N ASN A 504 -15.00 -15.09 -14.46
CA ASN A 504 -13.57 -15.32 -14.22
C ASN A 504 -12.70 -14.12 -14.65
N ARG A 505 -13.29 -12.92 -14.70
CA ARG A 505 -12.57 -11.69 -15.02
C ARG A 505 -11.90 -11.12 -13.78
N LYS A 506 -10.67 -10.62 -13.96
CA LYS A 506 -9.89 -9.93 -12.94
C LYS A 506 -9.72 -8.45 -13.31
N LYS A 507 -9.71 -7.58 -12.31
CA LYS A 507 -9.38 -6.17 -12.52
C LYS A 507 -7.92 -6.02 -12.90
N ILE A 508 -7.65 -5.16 -13.87
CA ILE A 508 -6.28 -4.75 -14.23
C ILE A 508 -5.83 -3.71 -13.21
N THR A 509 -4.61 -3.88 -12.68
CA THR A 509 -4.08 -3.03 -11.62
C THR A 509 -2.94 -2.13 -12.12
N CYS A 510 -2.65 -1.09 -11.36
CA CYS A 510 -1.48 -0.24 -11.51
C CYS A 510 -0.71 -0.23 -10.19
N ALA A 511 0.59 -0.43 -10.24
CA ALA A 511 1.44 -0.29 -9.05
C ALA A 511 1.50 1.18 -8.61
N LEU A 512 1.36 1.40 -7.29
CA LEU A 512 1.56 2.69 -6.63
C LEU A 512 2.89 2.59 -5.88
N THR A 513 3.98 2.95 -6.56
CA THR A 513 5.33 2.89 -5.98
C THR A 513 5.94 4.28 -6.00
N SER A 514 6.89 4.54 -5.10
CA SER A 514 7.66 5.77 -5.16
C SER A 514 8.52 5.76 -6.43
N SER A 515 8.58 6.87 -7.13
CA SER A 515 9.44 7.04 -8.31
C SER A 515 10.92 7.29 -7.93
N GLY A 516 11.22 7.38 -6.63
CA GLY A 516 12.56 7.66 -6.14
C GLY A 516 13.41 6.40 -6.05
N VAL A 517 14.47 6.31 -6.87
CA VAL A 517 15.56 5.36 -6.61
C VAL A 517 16.43 6.01 -5.55
N ASN A 518 16.36 5.52 -4.30
CA ASN A 518 17.31 5.92 -3.28
C ASN A 518 18.59 5.07 -3.42
N ASN A 519 19.76 5.72 -3.48
CA ASN A 519 21.03 5.03 -3.37
C ASN A 519 21.07 4.33 -2.00
N GLY A 520 20.89 3.01 -1.97
CA GLY A 520 20.95 2.19 -0.76
C GLY A 520 19.61 1.63 -0.26
N VAL A 521 18.46 2.08 -0.77
CA VAL A 521 17.20 1.37 -0.51
C VAL A 521 17.12 0.20 -1.49
N PRO A 522 17.09 -1.06 -1.01
CA PRO A 522 16.96 -2.22 -1.86
C PRO A 522 15.70 -2.13 -2.73
N GLN A 523 15.80 -2.54 -3.99
CA GLN A 523 14.61 -2.77 -4.80
C GLN A 523 13.72 -3.80 -4.09
N GLY A 524 12.43 -3.49 -3.91
CA GLY A 524 11.50 -4.38 -3.22
C GLY A 524 11.13 -3.95 -1.80
N PHE A 525 11.58 -2.80 -1.32
CA PHE A 525 10.95 -2.16 -0.17
C PHE A 525 9.47 -1.91 -0.51
N PRO A 526 8.52 -2.29 0.36
CA PRO A 526 7.12 -1.92 0.17
C PRO A 526 7.03 -0.41 0.34
N ASP A 527 6.87 0.28 -0.78
CA ASP A 527 6.95 1.72 -0.80
C ASP A 527 5.69 2.36 -0.20
N TYR A 528 4.52 1.76 -0.45
CA TYR A 528 3.25 2.34 -0.01
C TYR A 528 2.38 1.34 0.75
N VAL A 529 1.61 1.87 1.71
CA VAL A 529 0.60 1.10 2.45
C VAL A 529 -0.51 0.55 1.53
N ILE A 530 -0.74 1.19 0.38
CA ILE A 530 -1.53 0.68 -0.73
C ILE A 530 -0.57 0.53 -1.93
N PRO A 531 0.01 -0.67 -2.14
CA PRO A 531 1.08 -0.85 -3.13
C PRO A 531 0.57 -0.89 -4.57
N GLU A 532 -0.70 -1.18 -4.78
CA GLU A 532 -1.33 -1.23 -6.10
C GLU A 532 -2.80 -0.81 -6.05
N THR A 533 -3.35 -0.40 -7.18
CA THR A 533 -4.76 -0.02 -7.29
C THR A 533 -5.38 -0.51 -8.58
N SER A 534 -6.64 -0.92 -8.52
CA SER A 534 -7.51 -1.10 -9.68
C SER A 534 -8.43 0.10 -9.95
N HIS A 535 -8.35 1.16 -9.13
CA HIS A 535 -9.10 2.39 -9.31
C HIS A 535 -8.38 3.28 -10.34
N LEU A 536 -8.47 2.85 -11.61
CA LEU A 536 -7.94 3.60 -12.74
C LEU A 536 -8.82 4.81 -13.04
N TRP A 537 -8.31 5.77 -13.79
CA TRP A 537 -8.99 7.01 -14.06
C TRP A 537 -8.92 7.38 -15.54
N ILE A 538 -10.01 7.94 -16.06
CA ILE A 538 -10.06 8.47 -17.41
C ILE A 538 -10.51 9.93 -17.38
N THR A 539 -9.81 10.78 -18.15
CA THR A 539 -10.23 12.15 -18.42
C THR A 539 -10.44 12.32 -19.91
N VAL A 540 -11.62 12.79 -20.29
CA VAL A 540 -11.97 13.18 -21.65
C VAL A 540 -12.02 14.69 -21.68
N LEU A 541 -11.08 15.29 -22.41
CA LEU A 541 -11.09 16.72 -22.68
C LEU A 541 -12.09 16.96 -23.82
N GLY A 542 -13.10 17.78 -23.56
CA GLY A 542 -14.17 18.05 -24.52
C GLY A 542 -13.68 18.65 -25.84
N PRO A 543 -14.58 18.81 -26.83
CA PRO A 543 -14.23 19.39 -28.10
C PRO A 543 -13.63 20.77 -27.91
N LYS A 544 -12.55 21.04 -28.64
CA LYS A 544 -11.82 22.32 -28.58
C LYS A 544 -12.70 23.46 -29.01
N LYS A 545 -12.93 24.45 -28.14
CA LYS A 545 -13.60 25.69 -28.56
C LYS A 545 -12.69 26.44 -29.52
N VAL A 546 -13.18 26.67 -30.73
CA VAL A 546 -12.54 27.53 -31.72
C VAL A 546 -12.88 28.97 -31.35
N GLU A 547 -11.94 29.72 -30.75
CA GLU A 547 -12.08 31.18 -30.67
C GLU A 547 -11.84 31.77 -32.05
N LYS A 548 -12.91 32.29 -32.69
CA LYS A 548 -12.79 33.13 -33.87
C LYS A 548 -12.19 34.47 -33.43
N LYS A 549 -10.91 34.71 -33.70
CA LYS A 549 -10.39 36.09 -33.70
C LYS A 549 -11.09 36.88 -34.79
N VAL A 550 -11.93 37.79 -34.39
CA VAL A 550 -12.47 38.80 -35.28
C VAL A 550 -11.38 39.87 -35.50
N GLU A 551 -10.71 39.84 -36.65
CA GLU A 551 -9.88 40.95 -37.05
C GLU A 551 -10.79 42.15 -37.38
N LYS A 552 -10.65 43.21 -36.62
CA LYS A 552 -11.20 44.51 -37.00
C LYS A 552 -10.43 45.01 -38.24
N SER A 553 -11.09 45.05 -39.36
CA SER A 553 -10.59 45.79 -40.53
C SER A 553 -10.47 47.25 -40.14
N VAL A 554 -9.25 47.78 -40.18
CA VAL A 554 -9.01 49.22 -40.12
C VAL A 554 -9.28 49.73 -41.54
N GLU A 555 -10.41 50.40 -41.74
CA GLU A 555 -10.63 51.24 -42.92
C GLU A 555 -9.78 52.51 -42.76
N ASN A 556 -8.85 52.70 -43.71
CA ASN A 556 -8.26 53.99 -44.02
C ASN A 556 -8.95 54.59 -45.27
#